data_70335b243fca5bef4b346c43078e1e73
#
_entry.id   70335b243fca5bef4b346c43078e1e73
#
_cell.length_a   1.000
_cell.length_b   1.000
_cell.length_c   1.000
_cell.angle_alpha   90.00
_cell.angle_beta   90.00
_cell.angle_gamma   90.00
#
_symmetry.space_group_name_H-M   'P 1'
#
loop_
_entity.id
_entity.type
_entity.pdbx_description
1 polymer ?
#
loop_
_entity_poly.entity_id
_entity_poly.type
_entity_poly.pdbx_seq_one_letter_code
_entity_poly.pdbx_strand_id
1 'polypeptide(L)'
;MLLLLLGANTHVFAEEQDTIIGKASYYSDKLHGRTMSNGRPYHRDSMTCAHLKFPFGTMLKVKNPLNEKEVIVTVTDRGPYSKRYIVDLSRAAAKELGLIHRGWAMVEITPYIPQKVPYKLKQELPEIPELN
;
A
#
# COMPACT_ATOMS: atom_id res chain seq x y z
N MET A 1 11.06 0.02 53.94
CA MET A 1 11.40 0.92 52.83
C MET A 1 10.88 0.28 51.52
N LEU A 2 9.76 0.77 51.02
CA LEU A 2 9.09 0.21 49.85
C LEU A 2 9.69 0.84 48.61
N LEU A 3 10.45 0.07 47.84
CA LEU A 3 10.96 0.52 46.53
C LEU A 3 9.83 0.35 45.51
N LEU A 4 9.09 1.41 45.24
CA LEU A 4 8.17 1.46 44.09
C LEU A 4 9.02 1.53 42.83
N LEU A 5 9.27 0.38 42.19
CA LEU A 5 9.66 0.30 40.81
C LEU A 5 8.47 0.75 39.98
N LEU A 6 8.40 2.06 39.69
CA LEU A 6 7.61 2.58 38.59
C LEU A 6 8.20 2.01 37.29
N GLY A 7 7.72 0.83 36.91
CA GLY A 7 7.91 0.36 35.56
C GLY A 7 7.36 1.42 34.63
N ALA A 8 8.24 2.10 33.88
CA ALA A 8 7.82 2.94 32.80
C ALA A 8 7.09 2.05 31.78
N ASN A 9 5.77 2.00 31.87
CA ASN A 9 4.94 1.53 30.77
C ASN A 9 5.11 2.53 29.64
N THR A 10 6.12 2.30 28.84
CA THR A 10 6.16 2.90 27.51
C THR A 10 5.05 2.24 26.72
N HIS A 11 3.82 2.76 26.85
CA HIS A 11 2.79 2.52 25.87
C HIS A 11 3.30 3.16 24.58
N VAL A 12 3.88 2.34 23.71
CA VAL A 12 4.01 2.68 22.31
C VAL A 12 2.58 2.75 21.80
N PHE A 13 1.99 3.95 21.78
CA PHE A 13 0.79 4.19 21.02
C PHE A 13 1.19 3.96 19.56
N ALA A 14 0.86 2.78 19.03
CA ALA A 14 0.72 2.64 17.59
C ALA A 14 -0.34 3.68 17.22
N GLU A 15 0.06 4.72 16.48
CA GLU A 15 -0.90 5.63 15.88
C GLU A 15 -1.87 4.75 15.10
N GLU A 16 -3.15 4.75 15.51
CA GLU A 16 -4.20 4.16 14.71
C GLU A 16 -4.20 4.92 13.40
N GLN A 17 -3.61 4.31 12.38
CA GLN A 17 -3.66 4.85 11.04
C GLN A 17 -5.11 4.76 10.58
N ASP A 18 -5.70 5.90 10.25
CA ASP A 18 -7.06 5.98 9.75
C ASP A 18 -7.24 5.08 8.54
N THR A 19 -8.09 4.07 8.68
CA THR A 19 -8.45 3.18 7.58
C THR A 19 -9.52 3.85 6.73
N ILE A 20 -9.29 3.93 5.43
CA ILE A 20 -10.24 4.43 4.45
C ILE A 20 -10.93 3.24 3.81
N ILE A 21 -12.26 3.22 3.83
CA ILE A 21 -13.07 2.13 3.26
C ILE A 21 -13.85 2.67 2.07
N GLY A 22 -13.80 1.93 0.95
CA GLY A 22 -14.54 2.28 -0.25
C GLY A 22 -14.27 1.32 -1.39
N LYS A 23 -14.80 1.63 -2.57
CA LYS A 23 -14.64 0.80 -3.76
C LYS A 23 -13.33 1.10 -4.47
N ALA A 24 -12.60 0.04 -4.82
CA ALA A 24 -11.46 0.08 -5.73
C ALA A 24 -11.90 -0.37 -7.13
N SER A 25 -11.38 0.28 -8.15
CA SER A 25 -11.36 -0.20 -9.53
C SER A 25 -9.92 -0.37 -9.99
N TYR A 26 -9.69 -0.61 -11.26
CA TYR A 26 -8.35 -0.74 -11.80
C TYR A 26 -8.26 -0.20 -13.23
N TYR A 27 -7.03 0.08 -13.65
CA TYR A 27 -6.72 0.62 -14.97
C TYR A 27 -7.04 -0.38 -16.08
N SER A 28 -7.65 0.13 -17.16
CA SER A 28 -7.76 -0.62 -18.41
C SER A 28 -6.38 -0.91 -19.00
N ASP A 29 -6.23 -2.08 -19.62
CA ASP A 29 -5.00 -2.47 -20.34
C ASP A 29 -4.59 -1.47 -21.43
N LYS A 30 -5.55 -0.74 -22.00
CA LYS A 30 -5.30 0.31 -22.99
C LYS A 30 -4.47 1.48 -22.47
N LEU A 31 -4.38 1.63 -21.14
CA LEU A 31 -3.63 2.70 -20.51
C LEU A 31 -2.14 2.38 -20.33
N HIS A 32 -1.73 1.15 -20.61
CA HIS A 32 -0.32 0.75 -20.51
C HIS A 32 0.57 1.66 -21.37
N GLY A 33 1.62 2.23 -20.78
CA GLY A 33 2.53 3.16 -21.42
C GLY A 33 2.08 4.63 -21.39
N ARG A 34 0.86 4.92 -20.94
CA ARG A 34 0.36 6.27 -20.83
C ARG A 34 1.00 7.03 -19.68
N THR A 35 1.32 8.30 -19.88
CA THR A 35 1.92 9.15 -18.84
C THR A 35 0.93 9.38 -17.70
N MET A 36 1.35 9.02 -16.48
CA MET A 36 0.64 9.30 -15.24
C MET A 36 0.90 10.73 -14.74
N SER A 37 0.15 11.17 -13.74
CA SER A 37 0.30 12.52 -13.16
C SER A 37 1.67 12.76 -12.53
N ASN A 38 2.39 11.72 -12.13
CA ASN A 38 3.78 11.83 -11.64
C ASN A 38 4.83 12.00 -12.76
N GLY A 39 4.41 12.06 -14.04
CA GLY A 39 5.28 12.22 -15.19
C GLY A 39 5.89 10.93 -15.76
N ARG A 40 5.64 9.79 -15.13
CA ARG A 40 6.14 8.47 -15.58
C ARG A 40 5.07 7.69 -16.34
N PRO A 41 5.46 6.77 -17.24
CA PRO A 41 4.48 5.92 -17.92
C PRO A 41 3.87 4.91 -16.95
N TYR A 42 2.57 4.66 -17.10
CA TYR A 42 1.88 3.58 -16.40
C TYR A 42 2.35 2.23 -16.92
N HIS A 43 2.66 1.31 -16.00
CA HIS A 43 2.97 -0.08 -16.34
C HIS A 43 2.00 -1.02 -15.64
N ARG A 44 1.28 -1.82 -16.43
CA ARG A 44 0.24 -2.73 -15.91
C ARG A 44 0.74 -3.79 -14.92
N ASP A 45 2.02 -4.15 -14.99
CA ASP A 45 2.63 -5.17 -14.13
C ASP A 45 3.31 -4.58 -12.87
N SER A 46 3.31 -3.26 -12.72
CA SER A 46 3.83 -2.59 -11.53
C SER A 46 2.77 -2.49 -10.44
N MET A 47 3.19 -2.50 -9.18
CA MET A 47 2.29 -2.37 -8.02
C MET A 47 2.05 -0.91 -7.69
N THR A 48 1.18 -0.26 -8.44
CA THR A 48 0.88 1.16 -8.35
C THR A 48 -0.62 1.44 -8.27
N CYS A 49 -0.97 2.67 -7.90
CA CYS A 49 -2.34 3.12 -7.87
C CYS A 49 -2.46 4.62 -8.19
N ALA A 50 -3.68 5.03 -8.54
CA ALA A 50 -4.11 6.42 -8.53
C ALA A 50 -4.90 6.68 -7.24
N HIS A 51 -4.61 7.81 -6.60
CA HIS A 51 -5.35 8.33 -5.46
C HIS A 51 -5.42 9.86 -5.52
N LEU A 52 -6.55 10.45 -5.09
CA LEU A 52 -6.75 11.89 -5.23
C LEU A 52 -5.91 12.73 -4.27
N LYS A 53 -5.60 12.24 -3.06
CA LYS A 53 -5.06 13.06 -1.98
C LYS A 53 -3.67 12.67 -1.49
N PHE A 54 -3.35 11.39 -1.40
CA PHE A 54 -2.04 10.97 -0.90
C PHE A 54 -0.91 11.47 -1.81
N PRO A 55 0.20 11.99 -1.25
CA PRO A 55 1.35 12.39 -2.05
C PRO A 55 1.89 11.27 -2.93
N PHE A 56 2.46 11.61 -4.07
CA PHE A 56 3.18 10.65 -4.91
C PHE A 56 4.31 9.99 -4.11
N GLY A 57 4.49 8.70 -4.28
CA GLY A 57 5.46 7.90 -3.53
C GLY A 57 4.91 7.33 -2.22
N THR A 58 3.73 7.75 -1.77
CA THR A 58 3.09 7.15 -0.60
C THR A 58 2.77 5.69 -0.90
N MET A 59 3.17 4.79 -0.01
CA MET A 59 2.80 3.38 -0.08
C MET A 59 1.51 3.15 0.70
N LEU A 60 0.60 2.40 0.11
CA LEU A 60 -0.68 2.06 0.71
C LEU A 60 -0.83 0.54 0.79
N LYS A 61 -1.27 0.06 1.93
CA LYS A 61 -1.77 -1.31 2.07
C LYS A 61 -3.25 -1.31 1.71
N VAL A 62 -3.62 -2.10 0.72
CA VAL A 62 -4.99 -2.27 0.26
C VAL A 62 -5.43 -3.70 0.57
N LYS A 63 -6.47 -3.84 1.37
CA LYS A 63 -7.04 -5.13 1.77
C LYS A 63 -8.41 -5.32 1.16
N ASN A 64 -8.63 -6.50 0.60
CA ASN A 64 -9.97 -6.97 0.21
C ASN A 64 -10.53 -7.85 1.34
N PRO A 65 -11.50 -7.34 2.13
CA PRO A 65 -12.00 -8.08 3.30
C PRO A 65 -12.80 -9.35 2.94
N LEU A 66 -13.27 -9.48 1.69
CA LEU A 66 -14.00 -10.68 1.27
C LEU A 66 -13.12 -11.92 1.12
N ASN A 67 -11.86 -11.75 0.72
CA ASN A 67 -10.91 -12.85 0.55
C ASN A 67 -9.68 -12.72 1.43
N GLU A 68 -9.58 -11.65 2.22
CA GLU A 68 -8.47 -11.31 3.11
C GLU A 68 -7.11 -11.10 2.41
N LYS A 69 -7.09 -10.99 1.08
CA LYS A 69 -5.88 -10.66 0.34
C LYS A 69 -5.50 -9.20 0.54
N GLU A 70 -4.21 -8.96 0.58
CA GLU A 70 -3.61 -7.63 0.73
C GLU A 70 -2.56 -7.40 -0.35
N VAL A 71 -2.43 -6.14 -0.77
CA VAL A 71 -1.36 -5.68 -1.66
C VAL A 71 -0.79 -4.37 -1.14
N ILE A 72 0.49 -4.15 -1.41
CA ILE A 72 1.14 -2.85 -1.19
C ILE A 72 1.30 -2.18 -2.53
N VAL A 73 0.77 -0.98 -2.66
CA VAL A 73 0.84 -0.18 -3.89
C VAL A 73 1.42 1.20 -3.61
N THR A 74 2.08 1.76 -4.61
CA THR A 74 2.63 3.12 -4.54
C THR A 74 1.73 4.09 -5.29
N VAL A 75 1.42 5.23 -4.70
CA VAL A 75 0.66 6.31 -5.34
C VAL A 75 1.53 6.98 -6.39
N THR A 76 1.13 6.89 -7.66
CA THR A 76 1.87 7.42 -8.82
C THR A 76 1.02 8.31 -9.71
N ASP A 77 -0.28 8.36 -9.47
CA ASP A 77 -1.22 9.06 -10.33
C ASP A 77 -2.36 9.70 -9.53
N ARG A 78 -3.11 10.58 -10.18
CA ARG A 78 -4.32 11.21 -9.63
C ARG A 78 -5.57 10.59 -10.24
N GLY A 79 -6.55 10.41 -9.41
CA GLY A 79 -7.82 9.76 -9.68
C GLY A 79 -8.17 8.76 -8.58
N PRO A 80 -9.26 8.01 -8.71
CA PRO A 80 -10.29 8.14 -9.74
C PRO A 80 -11.11 9.42 -9.60
N TYR A 81 -11.58 9.95 -10.71
CA TYR A 81 -12.42 11.16 -10.71
C TYR A 81 -13.91 10.83 -10.57
N SER A 82 -14.28 9.59 -10.75
CA SER A 82 -15.61 9.11 -10.41
C SER A 82 -15.77 9.05 -8.89
N LYS A 83 -16.82 9.67 -8.37
CA LYS A 83 -17.16 9.61 -6.93
C LYS A 83 -17.50 8.20 -6.42
N ARG A 84 -17.61 7.24 -7.32
CA ARG A 84 -17.94 5.84 -7.03
C ARG A 84 -16.77 5.09 -6.42
N TYR A 85 -15.53 5.49 -6.73
CA TYR A 85 -14.30 4.79 -6.39
C TYR A 85 -13.35 5.69 -5.60
N ILE A 86 -12.57 5.08 -4.71
CA ILE A 86 -11.59 5.79 -3.88
C ILE A 86 -10.15 5.56 -4.34
N VAL A 87 -9.92 4.53 -5.13
CA VAL A 87 -8.59 4.16 -5.64
C VAL A 87 -8.73 3.40 -6.96
N ASP A 88 -7.81 3.67 -7.89
CA ASP A 88 -7.63 2.88 -9.10
C ASP A 88 -6.30 2.11 -8.97
N LEU A 89 -6.40 0.79 -8.96
CA LEU A 89 -5.25 -0.10 -8.86
C LEU A 89 -4.64 -0.37 -10.24
N SER A 90 -3.35 -0.63 -10.29
CA SER A 90 -2.74 -1.25 -11.47
C SER A 90 -3.38 -2.61 -11.72
N ARG A 91 -3.25 -3.13 -12.95
CA ARG A 91 -3.77 -4.46 -13.27
C ARG A 91 -3.15 -5.55 -12.38
N ALA A 92 -1.84 -5.50 -12.17
CA ALA A 92 -1.15 -6.48 -11.32
C ALA A 92 -1.69 -6.46 -9.89
N ALA A 93 -1.88 -5.29 -9.30
CA ALA A 93 -2.46 -5.14 -7.96
C ALA A 93 -3.89 -5.66 -7.89
N ALA A 94 -4.71 -5.33 -8.88
CA ALA A 94 -6.08 -5.80 -8.98
C ALA A 94 -6.17 -7.33 -9.10
N LYS A 95 -5.27 -7.92 -9.87
CA LYS A 95 -5.17 -9.38 -10.02
C LYS A 95 -4.85 -10.07 -8.69
N GLU A 96 -3.83 -9.60 -7.97
CA GLU A 96 -3.47 -10.16 -6.67
C GLU A 96 -4.59 -10.00 -5.64
N LEU A 97 -5.30 -8.88 -5.69
CA LEU A 97 -6.40 -8.59 -4.77
C LEU A 97 -7.71 -9.33 -5.12
N GLY A 98 -7.76 -9.97 -6.31
CA GLY A 98 -8.87 -10.82 -6.73
C GLY A 98 -10.09 -10.06 -7.26
N LEU A 99 -9.91 -8.87 -7.85
CA LEU A 99 -11.04 -8.07 -8.33
C LEU A 99 -11.19 -7.98 -9.86
N ILE A 100 -10.34 -8.68 -10.62
CA ILE A 100 -10.36 -8.59 -12.09
C ILE A 100 -11.71 -8.98 -12.70
N HIS A 101 -12.30 -10.09 -12.26
CA HIS A 101 -13.56 -10.58 -12.84
C HIS A 101 -14.74 -9.65 -12.58
N ARG A 102 -14.85 -9.14 -11.37
CA ARG A 102 -15.94 -8.25 -10.99
C ARG A 102 -15.72 -6.81 -11.46
N GLY A 103 -14.46 -6.43 -11.68
CA GLY A 103 -14.08 -5.09 -12.08
C GLY A 103 -13.93 -4.10 -10.93
N TRP A 104 -14.36 -4.47 -9.73
CA TRP A 104 -14.26 -3.67 -8.51
C TRP A 104 -14.36 -4.53 -7.25
N ALA A 105 -13.93 -3.99 -6.13
CA ALA A 105 -14.15 -4.57 -4.82
C ALA A 105 -14.24 -3.48 -3.75
N MET A 106 -14.95 -3.76 -2.66
CA MET A 106 -14.79 -2.98 -1.43
C MET A 106 -13.43 -3.28 -0.85
N VAL A 107 -12.69 -2.24 -0.49
CA VAL A 107 -11.34 -2.35 0.06
C VAL A 107 -11.16 -1.49 1.29
N GLU A 108 -10.19 -1.87 2.10
CA GLU A 108 -9.69 -1.09 3.23
C GLU A 108 -8.28 -0.61 2.88
N ILE A 109 -8.05 0.70 2.97
CA ILE A 109 -6.77 1.33 2.65
C ILE A 109 -6.17 1.93 3.89
N THR A 110 -4.91 1.58 4.16
CA THR A 110 -4.10 2.19 5.22
C THR A 110 -2.74 2.59 4.67
N PRO A 111 -2.19 3.75 5.06
CA PRO A 111 -0.80 4.06 4.75
C PRO A 111 0.12 2.96 5.24
N TYR A 112 1.09 2.59 4.40
CA TYR A 112 2.08 1.58 4.74
C TYR A 112 3.45 2.22 4.93
N ILE A 113 4.03 2.03 6.11
CA ILE A 113 5.38 2.46 6.41
C ILE A 113 6.24 1.20 6.52
N PRO A 114 7.21 0.99 5.58
CA PRO A 114 8.12 -0.14 5.68
C PRO A 114 8.82 -0.15 7.05
N GLN A 115 8.75 -1.26 7.76
CA GLN A 115 9.46 -1.44 9.01
C GLN A 115 10.97 -1.35 8.73
N LYS A 116 11.64 -0.39 9.35
CA LYS A 116 13.11 -0.39 9.36
C LYS A 116 13.57 -1.58 10.19
N VAL A 117 14.32 -2.48 9.58
CA VAL A 117 14.96 -3.57 10.32
C VAL A 117 15.88 -2.92 11.38
N PRO A 118 15.71 -3.22 12.68
CA PRO A 118 16.58 -2.68 13.71
C PRO A 118 18.03 -2.99 13.40
N TYR A 119 18.93 -2.04 13.66
CA TYR A 119 20.35 -2.16 13.36
C TYR A 119 20.98 -3.47 13.89
N LYS A 120 20.56 -3.93 15.05
CA LYS A 120 20.99 -5.21 15.64
C LYS A 120 20.64 -6.43 14.78
N LEU A 121 19.45 -6.45 14.19
CA LEU A 121 19.03 -7.53 13.31
C LEU A 121 19.80 -7.52 11.96
N LYS A 122 20.24 -6.34 11.50
CA LYS A 122 21.05 -6.23 10.29
C LYS A 122 22.43 -6.87 10.44
N GLN A 123 22.97 -6.91 11.66
CA GLN A 123 24.27 -7.55 11.93
C GLN A 123 24.19 -9.07 12.08
N GLU A 124 22.99 -9.60 12.34
CA GLU A 124 22.73 -11.04 12.50
C GLU A 124 22.28 -11.73 11.21
N LEU A 125 21.94 -10.94 10.16
CA LEU A 125 21.59 -11.50 8.87
C LEU A 125 22.87 -11.94 8.14
N PRO A 126 22.92 -13.17 7.60
CA PRO A 126 24.05 -13.60 6.79
C PRO A 126 24.21 -12.67 5.57
N GLU A 127 25.44 -12.27 5.30
CA GLU A 127 25.75 -11.52 4.08
C GLU A 127 25.32 -12.35 2.87
N ILE A 128 24.43 -11.78 2.06
CA ILE A 128 24.06 -12.38 0.78
C ILE A 128 25.28 -12.19 -0.13
N PRO A 129 25.92 -13.27 -0.62
CA PRO A 129 27.03 -13.11 -1.56
C PRO A 129 26.54 -12.35 -2.79
N GLU A 130 27.22 -11.25 -3.11
CA GLU A 130 26.96 -10.56 -4.37
C GLU A 130 27.21 -11.54 -5.51
N LEU A 131 26.16 -11.78 -6.30
CA LEU A 131 26.27 -12.53 -7.54
C LEU A 131 27.02 -11.67 -8.55
N ASN A 132 28.31 -11.98 -8.74
CA ASN A 132 29.10 -11.45 -9.84
C ASN A 132 28.61 -12.01 -11.19
#